data_0e02c92613f0334b6d3c55cbd364e76b
#
_entry.id   0e02c92613f0334b6d3c55cbd364e76b
#
_cell.length_a   1.000
_cell.length_b   1.000
_cell.length_c   1.000
_cell.angle_alpha   90.00
_cell.angle_beta   90.00
_cell.angle_gamma   90.00
#
_symmetry.space_group_name_H-M   'P 1'
#
loop_
_entity.id
_entity.type
_entity.pdbx_description
1 polymer ?
#
loop_
_entity_poly.entity_id
_entity_poly.type
_entity_poly.pdbx_seq_one_letter_code
_entity_poly.pdbx_strand_id
1 'polypeptide(L)'
;MPDDNSSLVPPDPISNSEVKRTNANGSAGLPCVRVGNRQAFYLGRAFSDLKALFFCYKISFMELQEISDRMEIERLVTNYASAVDQKQFHRFRDFFTPDCFIDYTKVGGISGTLEEIISYLESALKHFPNYQHMISNISIDFDESNNSAIGKVMCFNPMEDKKGKVFFLGMWYNDKYQRTKDGWKISERIEESSWSLNAPINTK
;
A
#
# COMPACT_ATOMS: atom_id res chain seq x y z
N MET A 1 13.31 53.60 7.69
CA MET A 1 12.98 52.20 7.42
C MET A 1 12.15 51.69 8.55
N PRO A 2 10.84 51.47 8.38
CA PRO A 2 10.01 50.87 9.43
C PRO A 2 10.07 49.34 9.30
N ASP A 3 10.27 48.68 10.45
CA ASP A 3 10.24 47.22 10.62
C ASP A 3 8.80 46.74 10.52
N ASP A 4 8.52 45.94 9.52
CA ASP A 4 7.23 45.30 9.35
C ASP A 4 7.27 43.88 9.97
N ASN A 5 7.00 43.84 11.29
CA ASN A 5 6.92 42.61 12.06
C ASN A 5 5.44 42.15 12.10
N SER A 6 4.95 41.65 10.97
CA SER A 6 3.63 41.00 10.93
C SER A 6 3.71 39.62 11.57
N SER A 7 3.44 39.53 12.87
CA SER A 7 3.21 38.27 13.54
C SER A 7 1.98 37.58 12.97
N LEU A 8 2.17 36.54 12.16
CA LEU A 8 1.12 35.61 11.76
C LEU A 8 0.62 34.87 13.00
N VAL A 9 -0.49 35.29 13.54
CA VAL A 9 -1.23 34.56 14.56
C VAL A 9 -1.81 33.32 13.87
N PRO A 10 -1.52 32.09 14.34
CA PRO A 10 -2.16 30.92 13.78
C PRO A 10 -3.68 30.99 13.98
N PRO A 11 -4.49 30.54 13.00
CA PRO A 11 -5.94 30.55 13.15
C PRO A 11 -6.35 29.64 14.32
N ASP A 12 -7.32 30.13 15.10
CA ASP A 12 -7.90 29.39 16.21
C ASP A 12 -8.46 28.03 15.72
N PRO A 13 -8.25 26.95 16.46
CA PRO A 13 -8.80 25.65 16.09
C PRO A 13 -10.34 25.71 16.08
N ILE A 14 -10.94 25.33 14.97
CA ILE A 14 -12.40 25.27 14.81
C ILE A 14 -12.99 24.33 15.86
N SER A 15 -13.80 24.86 16.77
CA SER A 15 -14.48 24.05 17.78
C SER A 15 -15.41 23.03 17.11
N ASN A 16 -15.29 21.76 17.48
CA ASN A 16 -16.14 20.65 17.01
C ASN A 16 -17.65 20.87 17.28
N SER A 17 -18.01 21.85 18.10
CA SER A 17 -19.40 22.22 18.39
C SER A 17 -20.08 23.06 17.30
N GLU A 18 -19.28 23.62 16.35
CA GLU A 18 -19.82 24.45 15.28
C GLU A 18 -20.04 23.70 13.95
N VAL A 19 -19.51 22.48 13.82
CA VAL A 19 -19.83 21.57 12.70
C VAL A 19 -21.25 21.06 12.88
N LYS A 20 -22.21 21.87 12.47
CA LYS A 20 -23.59 21.63 12.78
C LYS A 20 -24.44 21.46 11.63
N ARG A 21 -25.30 20.64 11.82
CA ARG A 21 -26.77 20.80 11.87
C ARG A 21 -27.43 21.63 10.73
N THR A 22 -26.90 21.61 9.53
CA THR A 22 -27.71 22.01 8.38
C THR A 22 -27.76 20.82 7.42
N ASN A 23 -28.89 20.09 7.48
CA ASN A 23 -29.27 19.24 6.38
C ASN A 23 -29.57 20.14 5.20
N ALA A 24 -28.78 20.04 4.15
CA ALA A 24 -28.86 20.86 2.97
C ALA A 24 -30.18 20.71 2.18
N ASN A 25 -31.09 19.79 2.53
CA ASN A 25 -32.22 19.44 1.66
C ASN A 25 -33.55 19.23 2.33
N GLY A 26 -33.79 19.58 3.57
CA GLY A 26 -35.14 19.49 4.17
C GLY A 26 -35.79 18.08 4.16
N SER A 27 -35.03 17.02 3.82
CA SER A 27 -35.52 15.63 3.90
C SER A 27 -35.42 15.17 5.35
N ALA A 28 -36.51 14.63 5.88
CA ALA A 28 -36.55 14.01 7.20
C ALA A 28 -35.61 12.80 7.25
N GLY A 29 -34.32 13.06 7.59
CA GLY A 29 -33.37 12.01 7.86
C GLY A 29 -33.66 11.33 9.19
N LEU A 30 -33.43 10.04 9.28
CA LEU A 30 -33.48 9.30 10.52
C LEU A 30 -32.56 9.94 11.57
N PRO A 31 -32.99 10.13 12.81
CA PRO A 31 -32.17 10.77 13.83
C PRO A 31 -30.97 9.89 14.17
N CYS A 32 -29.78 10.40 13.93
CA CYS A 32 -28.54 9.82 14.41
C CYS A 32 -28.25 10.32 15.81
N VAL A 33 -28.18 9.45 16.78
CA VAL A 33 -27.71 9.75 18.14
C VAL A 33 -26.25 9.34 18.26
N ARG A 34 -25.38 10.29 18.56
CA ARG A 34 -23.98 10.02 18.86
C ARG A 34 -23.84 9.64 20.32
N VAL A 35 -23.40 8.43 20.60
CA VAL A 35 -23.06 7.99 21.95
C VAL A 35 -21.55 7.70 21.97
N GLY A 36 -20.77 8.65 22.44
CA GLY A 36 -19.32 8.57 22.42
C GLY A 36 -18.77 8.40 21.00
N ASN A 37 -17.80 7.52 20.80
CA ASN A 37 -17.25 7.18 19.48
C ASN A 37 -18.10 6.16 18.71
N ARG A 38 -19.32 5.87 19.14
CA ARG A 38 -20.22 4.90 18.50
C ARG A 38 -21.47 5.60 18.01
N GLN A 39 -21.81 5.41 16.75
CA GLN A 39 -23.10 5.81 16.22
C GLN A 39 -24.10 4.69 16.47
N ALA A 40 -25.10 4.95 17.29
CA ALA A 40 -26.24 4.08 17.40
C ALA A 40 -27.36 4.60 16.48
N PHE A 41 -27.84 3.78 15.58
CA PHE A 41 -28.99 4.07 14.74
C PHE A 41 -30.25 3.58 15.46
N TYR A 42 -31.14 4.51 15.82
CA TYR A 42 -32.47 4.15 16.31
C TYR A 42 -33.37 3.91 15.11
N LEU A 43 -33.58 2.67 14.77
CA LEU A 43 -34.56 2.23 13.78
C LEU A 43 -35.92 2.08 14.47
N GLY A 44 -36.66 3.19 14.56
CA GLY A 44 -38.05 3.11 15.01
C GLY A 44 -38.90 2.32 13.99
N ARG A 45 -39.69 1.39 14.44
CA ARG A 45 -40.73 0.58 13.73
C ARG A 45 -40.36 -0.17 12.44
N ALA A 46 -39.14 -0.08 11.91
CA ALA A 46 -38.72 -0.81 10.72
C ALA A 46 -38.11 -2.19 11.04
N PHE A 47 -38.06 -2.60 12.29
CA PHE A 47 -37.46 -3.89 12.71
C PHE A 47 -38.37 -5.12 12.49
N SER A 48 -39.51 -4.96 11.83
CA SER A 48 -40.32 -6.13 11.41
C SER A 48 -39.84 -6.76 10.10
N ASP A 49 -38.87 -6.14 9.43
CA ASP A 49 -38.38 -6.62 8.12
C ASP A 49 -37.02 -7.29 8.27
N LEU A 50 -37.02 -8.63 8.40
CA LEU A 50 -35.82 -9.46 8.46
C LEU A 50 -34.83 -9.16 7.31
N LYS A 51 -35.34 -8.64 6.19
CA LYS A 51 -34.51 -8.24 5.03
C LYS A 51 -33.62 -7.03 5.31
N ALA A 52 -34.07 -6.08 6.16
CA ALA A 52 -33.25 -4.93 6.56
C ALA A 52 -32.09 -5.35 7.48
N LEU A 53 -32.32 -6.32 8.36
CA LEU A 53 -31.27 -6.94 9.18
C LEU A 53 -30.22 -7.65 8.32
N PHE A 54 -30.64 -8.38 7.28
CA PHE A 54 -29.74 -9.03 6.34
C PHE A 54 -28.96 -8.03 5.48
N PHE A 55 -29.53 -6.87 5.17
CA PHE A 55 -28.85 -5.82 4.43
C PHE A 55 -27.80 -5.08 5.27
N CYS A 56 -28.08 -4.84 6.56
CA CYS A 56 -27.09 -4.33 7.51
C CYS A 56 -25.97 -5.34 7.82
N TYR A 57 -26.25 -6.65 7.75
CA TYR A 57 -25.26 -7.70 7.94
C TYR A 57 -24.32 -7.87 6.73
N LYS A 58 -24.69 -7.30 5.58
CA LYS A 58 -23.82 -7.23 4.37
C LYS A 58 -22.92 -5.99 4.29
N ILE A 59 -22.88 -5.16 5.33
CA ILE A 59 -21.72 -4.31 5.54
C ILE A 59 -20.62 -5.28 6.00
N SER A 60 -19.81 -5.71 5.05
CA SER A 60 -18.68 -6.60 5.28
C SER A 60 -17.78 -5.96 6.32
N PHE A 61 -17.98 -6.32 7.58
CA PHE A 61 -16.96 -6.07 8.59
C PHE A 61 -15.79 -6.96 8.22
N MET A 62 -14.69 -6.34 7.90
CA MET A 62 -13.43 -7.06 7.69
C MET A 62 -13.12 -7.85 8.98
N GLU A 63 -12.90 -9.14 8.87
CA GLU A 63 -12.54 -9.97 10.02
C GLU A 63 -11.18 -9.53 10.57
N LEU A 64 -10.99 -9.67 11.90
CA LEU A 64 -9.72 -9.29 12.55
C LEU A 64 -8.51 -10.00 11.93
N GLN A 65 -8.71 -11.25 11.50
CA GLN A 65 -7.66 -12.00 10.82
C GLN A 65 -7.30 -11.37 9.48
N GLU A 66 -8.28 -10.95 8.69
CA GLU A 66 -8.04 -10.27 7.41
C GLU A 66 -7.32 -8.94 7.61
N ILE A 67 -7.68 -8.16 8.64
CA ILE A 67 -6.97 -6.92 8.98
C ILE A 67 -5.51 -7.23 9.33
N SER A 68 -5.28 -8.25 10.16
CA SER A 68 -3.92 -8.68 10.54
C SER A 68 -3.12 -9.11 9.31
N ASP A 69 -3.71 -9.88 8.42
CA ASP A 69 -3.08 -10.39 7.20
C ASP A 69 -2.71 -9.25 6.24
N ARG A 70 -3.61 -8.28 6.05
CA ARG A 70 -3.32 -7.08 5.26
C ARG A 70 -2.13 -6.31 5.81
N MET A 71 -2.11 -6.06 7.11
CA MET A 71 -1.01 -5.35 7.77
C MET A 71 0.31 -6.13 7.67
N GLU A 72 0.26 -7.46 7.72
CA GLU A 72 1.45 -8.31 7.56
C GLU A 72 2.00 -8.24 6.13
N ILE A 73 1.14 -8.33 5.11
CA ILE A 73 1.54 -8.20 3.70
C ILE A 73 2.07 -6.79 3.40
N GLU A 74 1.42 -5.74 3.88
CA GLU A 74 1.92 -4.36 3.73
C GLU A 74 3.30 -4.18 4.36
N ARG A 75 3.51 -4.75 5.54
CA ARG A 75 4.82 -4.75 6.21
C ARG A 75 5.85 -5.56 5.43
N LEU A 76 5.47 -6.71 4.88
CA LEU A 76 6.31 -7.55 4.04
C LEU A 76 6.85 -6.75 2.84
N VAL A 77 5.98 -6.08 2.10
CA VAL A 77 6.35 -5.26 0.93
C VAL A 77 7.23 -4.08 1.32
N THR A 78 6.92 -3.41 2.42
CA THR A 78 7.70 -2.28 2.93
C THR A 78 9.09 -2.72 3.38
N ASN A 79 9.18 -3.86 4.05
CA ASN A 79 10.47 -4.42 4.50
C ASN A 79 11.33 -4.88 3.31
N TYR A 80 10.70 -5.45 2.27
CA TYR A 80 11.40 -5.76 1.01
C TYR A 80 12.02 -4.49 0.42
N ALA A 81 11.22 -3.43 0.21
CA ALA A 81 11.71 -2.16 -0.33
C ALA A 81 12.88 -1.60 0.49
N SER A 82 12.75 -1.62 1.80
CA SER A 82 13.80 -1.19 2.74
C SER A 82 15.08 -2.03 2.62
N ALA A 83 14.95 -3.35 2.43
CA ALA A 83 16.10 -4.24 2.27
C ALA A 83 16.83 -4.00 0.93
N VAL A 84 16.08 -3.70 -0.15
CA VAL A 84 16.68 -3.29 -1.43
C VAL A 84 17.47 -2.01 -1.27
N ASP A 85 16.86 -0.97 -0.67
CA ASP A 85 17.48 0.34 -0.48
C ASP A 85 18.75 0.26 0.38
N GLN A 86 18.76 -0.64 1.36
CA GLN A 86 19.91 -0.91 2.22
C GLN A 86 20.90 -1.92 1.66
N LYS A 87 20.67 -2.42 0.44
CA LYS A 87 21.51 -3.45 -0.24
C LYS A 87 21.63 -4.75 0.56
N GLN A 88 20.60 -5.09 1.33
CA GLN A 88 20.52 -6.30 2.15
C GLN A 88 19.85 -7.45 1.38
N PHE A 89 20.35 -7.78 0.19
CA PHE A 89 19.72 -8.75 -0.72
C PHE A 89 19.62 -10.16 -0.13
N HIS A 90 20.50 -10.54 0.78
CA HIS A 90 20.43 -11.82 1.51
C HIS A 90 19.10 -11.99 2.26
N ARG A 91 18.45 -10.87 2.66
CA ARG A 91 17.14 -10.88 3.35
C ARG A 91 15.96 -11.18 2.43
N PHE A 92 16.16 -11.27 1.12
CA PHE A 92 15.08 -11.66 0.20
C PHE A 92 14.49 -13.02 0.57
N ARG A 93 15.28 -13.92 1.16
CA ARG A 93 14.81 -15.20 1.72
C ARG A 93 13.82 -15.06 2.86
N ASP A 94 13.77 -13.89 3.51
CA ASP A 94 12.77 -13.58 4.53
C ASP A 94 11.41 -13.20 3.89
N PHE A 95 11.42 -12.69 2.66
CA PHE A 95 10.24 -12.12 2.00
C PHE A 95 9.63 -13.03 0.95
N PHE A 96 10.42 -13.87 0.31
CA PHE A 96 9.99 -14.74 -0.77
C PHE A 96 9.91 -16.21 -0.34
N THR A 97 9.03 -16.97 -1.03
CA THR A 97 9.08 -18.45 -0.91
C THR A 97 10.32 -18.98 -1.61
N PRO A 98 10.86 -20.15 -1.19
CA PRO A 98 12.07 -20.71 -1.81
C PRO A 98 11.93 -21.03 -3.31
N ASP A 99 10.70 -21.31 -3.74
CA ASP A 99 10.31 -21.69 -5.10
C ASP A 99 9.68 -20.55 -5.88
N CYS A 100 9.82 -19.29 -5.40
CA CYS A 100 9.22 -18.13 -6.04
C CYS A 100 9.77 -17.90 -7.46
N PHE A 101 8.95 -17.24 -8.26
CA PHE A 101 9.35 -16.68 -9.55
C PHE A 101 9.31 -15.15 -9.51
N ILE A 102 10.36 -14.53 -10.02
CA ILE A 102 10.49 -13.07 -10.01
C ILE A 102 10.83 -12.59 -11.43
N ASP A 103 10.09 -11.59 -11.92
CA ASP A 103 10.31 -10.99 -13.24
C ASP A 103 10.44 -9.46 -13.16
N TYR A 104 11.65 -8.97 -13.40
CA TYR A 104 12.00 -7.55 -13.49
C TYR A 104 12.29 -7.08 -14.93
N THR A 105 11.98 -7.92 -15.93
CA THR A 105 12.34 -7.63 -17.34
C THR A 105 11.72 -6.35 -17.87
N LYS A 106 10.52 -5.98 -17.41
CA LYS A 106 9.82 -4.76 -17.85
C LYS A 106 10.40 -3.46 -17.28
N VAL A 107 11.27 -3.57 -16.29
CA VAL A 107 11.97 -2.41 -15.70
C VAL A 107 13.48 -2.47 -15.96
N GLY A 108 13.91 -3.32 -16.88
CA GLY A 108 15.30 -3.44 -17.34
C GLY A 108 16.14 -4.44 -16.56
N GLY A 109 15.50 -5.28 -15.75
CA GLY A 109 16.13 -6.38 -15.03
C GLY A 109 16.05 -7.71 -15.78
N ILE A 110 16.13 -8.81 -15.01
CA ILE A 110 16.00 -10.20 -15.47
C ILE A 110 14.79 -10.87 -14.83
N SER A 111 14.44 -12.05 -15.31
CA SER A 111 13.51 -12.96 -14.63
C SER A 111 14.23 -14.23 -14.22
N GLY A 112 13.77 -14.86 -13.13
CA GLY A 112 14.35 -16.11 -12.65
C GLY A 112 13.91 -16.47 -11.24
N THR A 113 14.69 -17.38 -10.65
CA THR A 113 14.57 -17.85 -9.28
C THR A 113 15.09 -16.82 -8.28
N LEU A 114 14.77 -17.00 -7.02
CA LEU A 114 15.24 -16.13 -5.94
C LEU A 114 16.76 -15.92 -5.94
N GLU A 115 17.54 -16.99 -6.11
CA GLU A 115 19.00 -16.91 -6.06
C GLU A 115 19.59 -16.21 -7.29
N GLU A 116 19.00 -16.39 -8.46
CA GLU A 116 19.40 -15.68 -9.68
C GLU A 116 19.13 -14.18 -9.54
N ILE A 117 17.98 -13.79 -8.97
CA ILE A 117 17.62 -12.39 -8.74
C ILE A 117 18.54 -11.76 -7.68
N ILE A 118 18.83 -12.44 -6.58
CA ILE A 118 19.77 -11.94 -5.56
C ILE A 118 21.13 -11.64 -6.21
N SER A 119 21.69 -12.61 -6.94
CA SER A 119 22.98 -12.48 -7.61
C SER A 119 23.00 -11.35 -8.63
N TYR A 120 21.90 -11.21 -9.38
CA TYR A 120 21.73 -10.12 -10.35
C TYR A 120 21.72 -8.76 -9.66
N LEU A 121 20.92 -8.56 -8.61
CA LEU A 121 20.81 -7.28 -7.91
C LEU A 121 22.10 -6.89 -7.21
N GLU A 122 22.82 -7.85 -6.63
CA GLU A 122 24.15 -7.61 -6.05
C GLU A 122 25.14 -7.07 -7.09
N SER A 123 25.02 -7.46 -8.34
CA SER A 123 25.85 -6.96 -9.43
C SER A 123 25.34 -5.64 -10.02
N ALA A 124 24.08 -5.61 -10.41
CA ALA A 124 23.45 -4.52 -11.15
C ALA A 124 23.40 -3.23 -10.33
N LEU A 125 22.98 -3.32 -9.06
CA LEU A 125 22.79 -2.14 -8.22
C LEU A 125 24.09 -1.52 -7.70
N LYS A 126 25.24 -2.12 -7.98
CA LYS A 126 26.56 -1.45 -7.82
C LYS A 126 26.75 -0.27 -8.77
N HIS A 127 25.97 -0.21 -9.84
CA HIS A 127 26.03 0.88 -10.81
C HIS A 127 25.20 2.09 -10.41
N PHE A 128 24.34 1.95 -9.40
CA PHE A 128 23.46 2.99 -8.88
C PHE A 128 23.80 3.24 -7.41
N PRO A 129 24.59 4.29 -7.10
CA PRO A 129 25.02 4.58 -5.74
C PRO A 129 23.85 4.91 -4.82
N ASN A 130 22.88 5.67 -5.33
CA ASN A 130 21.72 6.13 -4.58
C ASN A 130 20.43 5.74 -5.30
N TYR A 131 19.51 5.17 -4.57
CA TYR A 131 18.15 4.88 -5.01
C TYR A 131 17.23 4.69 -3.81
N GLN A 132 15.94 4.82 -4.03
CA GLN A 132 14.93 4.68 -2.99
C GLN A 132 13.64 4.11 -3.57
N HIS A 133 13.03 3.15 -2.87
CA HIS A 133 11.74 2.59 -3.23
C HIS A 133 10.64 3.20 -2.35
N MET A 134 9.78 4.00 -2.98
CA MET A 134 8.61 4.59 -2.32
C MET A 134 7.37 3.75 -2.64
N ILE A 135 6.89 3.01 -1.67
CA ILE A 135 5.76 2.08 -1.80
C ILE A 135 4.47 2.78 -1.41
N SER A 136 3.43 2.60 -2.22
CA SER A 136 2.09 3.16 -1.96
C SER A 136 1.00 2.43 -2.74
N ASN A 137 -0.25 2.86 -2.59
CA ASN A 137 -1.42 2.35 -3.33
C ASN A 137 -1.46 0.83 -3.38
N ILE A 138 -1.40 0.21 -2.21
CA ILE A 138 -1.42 -1.24 -2.06
C ILE A 138 -2.87 -1.74 -2.12
N SER A 139 -3.17 -2.61 -3.08
CA SER A 139 -4.40 -3.41 -3.09
C SER A 139 -4.05 -4.87 -2.85
N ILE A 140 -4.88 -5.56 -2.06
CA ILE A 140 -4.70 -6.96 -1.72
C ILE A 140 -6.08 -7.64 -1.79
N ASP A 141 -6.16 -8.72 -2.54
CA ASP A 141 -7.36 -9.55 -2.66
C ASP A 141 -7.02 -10.97 -2.21
N PHE A 142 -7.69 -11.44 -1.15
CA PHE A 142 -7.51 -12.79 -0.61
C PHE A 142 -8.38 -13.79 -1.36
N ASP A 143 -7.90 -15.03 -1.44
CA ASP A 143 -8.71 -16.15 -1.89
C ASP A 143 -9.73 -16.57 -0.81
N GLU A 144 -10.69 -17.45 -1.17
CA GLU A 144 -11.74 -17.92 -0.25
C GLU A 144 -11.18 -18.64 0.98
N SER A 145 -10.00 -19.21 0.89
CA SER A 145 -9.34 -19.94 2.00
C SER A 145 -8.53 -19.05 2.92
N ASN A 146 -8.28 -17.79 2.52
CA ASN A 146 -7.34 -16.87 3.16
C ASN A 146 -5.92 -17.44 3.32
N ASN A 147 -5.50 -18.33 2.43
CA ASN A 147 -4.16 -18.91 2.42
C ASN A 147 -3.30 -18.40 1.26
N SER A 148 -3.92 -17.76 0.28
CA SER A 148 -3.23 -17.02 -0.77
C SER A 148 -3.89 -15.67 -1.00
N ALA A 149 -3.14 -14.75 -1.58
CA ALA A 149 -3.63 -13.45 -1.98
C ALA A 149 -2.90 -12.98 -3.24
N ILE A 150 -3.56 -12.12 -4.00
CA ILE A 150 -2.92 -11.34 -5.07
C ILE A 150 -2.86 -9.89 -4.63
N GLY A 151 -1.82 -9.18 -5.07
CA GLY A 151 -1.70 -7.75 -4.77
C GLY A 151 -1.13 -6.96 -5.92
N LYS A 152 -1.50 -5.70 -5.96
CA LYS A 152 -0.92 -4.71 -6.83
C LYS A 152 -0.40 -3.55 -6.00
N VAL A 153 0.89 -3.27 -6.15
CA VAL A 153 1.61 -2.31 -5.31
C VAL A 153 2.30 -1.28 -6.19
N MET A 154 2.04 -0.01 -5.95
CA MET A 154 2.73 1.06 -6.66
C MET A 154 4.11 1.31 -6.04
N CYS A 155 5.12 1.39 -6.88
CA CYS A 155 6.46 1.82 -6.50
C CYS A 155 6.91 3.00 -7.35
N PHE A 156 7.31 4.07 -6.67
CA PHE A 156 8.06 5.16 -7.27
C PHE A 156 9.52 5.02 -6.85
N ASN A 157 10.41 4.93 -7.83
CA ASN A 157 11.83 4.63 -7.61
C ASN A 157 12.72 5.68 -8.26
N PRO A 158 13.12 6.75 -7.55
CA PRO A 158 14.21 7.62 -7.93
C PRO A 158 15.53 6.88 -7.81
N MET A 159 16.39 7.03 -8.82
CA MET A 159 17.71 6.41 -8.89
C MET A 159 18.75 7.38 -9.40
N GLU A 160 19.99 7.24 -8.95
CA GLU A 160 21.13 8.03 -9.41
C GLU A 160 22.20 7.10 -10.00
N ASP A 161 22.71 7.44 -11.18
CA ASP A 161 23.82 6.71 -11.79
C ASP A 161 25.20 7.19 -11.24
N LYS A 162 26.27 6.49 -11.61
CA LYS A 162 27.65 6.83 -11.20
C LYS A 162 28.12 8.21 -11.69
N LYS A 163 27.40 8.84 -12.61
CA LYS A 163 27.72 10.18 -13.14
C LYS A 163 26.93 11.28 -12.41
N GLY A 164 26.14 10.92 -11.39
CA GLY A 164 25.30 11.85 -10.65
C GLY A 164 24.00 12.21 -11.38
N LYS A 165 23.65 11.51 -12.48
CA LYS A 165 22.41 11.77 -13.19
C LYS A 165 21.27 11.02 -12.50
N VAL A 166 20.25 11.78 -12.08
CA VAL A 166 19.04 11.23 -11.50
C VAL A 166 18.01 10.90 -12.58
N PHE A 167 17.36 9.76 -12.44
CA PHE A 167 16.24 9.32 -13.24
C PHE A 167 15.15 8.70 -12.36
N PHE A 168 13.96 8.52 -12.91
CA PHE A 168 12.81 8.05 -12.17
C PHE A 168 12.15 6.90 -12.89
N LEU A 169 11.72 5.91 -12.11
CA LEU A 169 10.88 4.79 -12.56
C LEU A 169 9.58 4.81 -11.78
N GLY A 170 8.46 4.73 -12.49
CA GLY A 170 7.16 4.43 -11.92
C GLY A 170 6.77 3.03 -12.34
N MET A 171 6.51 2.16 -11.39
CA MET A 171 6.22 0.75 -11.66
C MET A 171 5.14 0.20 -10.73
N TRP A 172 4.62 -0.94 -11.13
CA TRP A 172 3.73 -1.73 -10.32
C TRP A 172 4.38 -3.08 -10.02
N TYR A 173 4.26 -3.54 -8.79
CA TYR A 173 4.50 -4.92 -8.43
C TYR A 173 3.17 -5.66 -8.50
N ASN A 174 3.08 -6.67 -9.37
CA ASN A 174 1.98 -7.61 -9.41
C ASN A 174 2.45 -8.85 -8.65
N ASP A 175 1.98 -8.99 -7.42
CA ASP A 175 2.44 -10.00 -6.48
C ASP A 175 1.42 -11.10 -6.27
N LYS A 176 1.89 -12.34 -6.09
CA LYS A 176 1.15 -13.41 -5.45
C LYS A 176 1.75 -13.67 -4.08
N TYR A 177 0.91 -13.74 -3.08
CA TYR A 177 1.30 -14.03 -1.71
C TYR A 177 0.79 -15.41 -1.29
N GLN A 178 1.55 -16.06 -0.44
CA GLN A 178 1.21 -17.34 0.15
C GLN A 178 1.43 -17.29 1.64
N ARG A 179 0.46 -17.82 2.41
CA ARG A 179 0.60 -18.02 3.84
C ARG A 179 1.50 -19.23 4.08
N THR A 180 2.53 -19.04 4.88
CA THR A 180 3.47 -20.10 5.29
C THR A 180 3.42 -20.26 6.82
N LYS A 181 4.13 -21.24 7.34
CA LYS A 181 4.31 -21.39 8.79
C LYS A 181 5.06 -20.21 9.43
N ASP A 182 5.82 -19.46 8.64
CA ASP A 182 6.66 -18.33 9.06
C ASP A 182 6.01 -16.98 8.68
N GLY A 183 4.70 -16.97 8.42
CA GLY A 183 3.93 -15.80 7.99
C GLY A 183 3.72 -15.71 6.47
N TRP A 184 3.27 -14.56 6.01
CA TRP A 184 3.04 -14.31 4.59
C TRP A 184 4.36 -14.12 3.83
N LYS A 185 4.44 -14.71 2.63
CA LYS A 185 5.58 -14.57 1.71
C LYS A 185 5.11 -14.33 0.28
N ILE A 186 5.98 -13.72 -0.52
CA ILE A 186 5.77 -13.52 -1.96
C ILE A 186 6.15 -14.80 -2.68
N SER A 187 5.22 -15.42 -3.40
CA SER A 187 5.47 -16.60 -4.23
C SER A 187 5.72 -16.26 -5.70
N GLU A 188 5.26 -15.09 -6.15
CA GLU A 188 5.53 -14.57 -7.49
C GLU A 188 5.55 -13.04 -7.42
N ARG A 189 6.50 -12.41 -8.10
CA ARG A 189 6.52 -10.97 -8.36
C ARG A 189 6.79 -10.71 -9.83
N ILE A 190 5.89 -9.96 -10.47
CA ILE A 190 6.07 -9.45 -11.82
C ILE A 190 6.03 -7.93 -11.78
N GLU A 191 7.13 -7.29 -12.11
CA GLU A 191 7.18 -5.84 -12.22
C GLU A 191 6.67 -5.38 -13.57
N GLU A 192 5.79 -4.38 -13.54
CA GLU A 192 5.22 -3.74 -14.71
C GLU A 192 5.68 -2.28 -14.74
N SER A 193 6.31 -1.86 -15.84
CA SER A 193 6.67 -0.46 -16.02
C SER A 193 5.43 0.38 -16.34
N SER A 194 5.21 1.43 -15.55
CA SER A 194 4.14 2.40 -15.79
C SER A 194 4.66 3.59 -16.61
N TRP A 195 5.75 4.17 -16.19
CA TRP A 195 6.42 5.28 -16.87
C TRP A 195 7.86 5.40 -16.39
N SER A 196 8.68 6.10 -17.17
CA SER A 196 10.05 6.44 -16.76
C SER A 196 10.43 7.85 -17.24
N LEU A 197 11.33 8.50 -16.51
CA LEU A 197 11.91 9.78 -16.87
C LEU A 197 13.43 9.71 -16.81
N ASN A 198 14.09 10.03 -17.92
CA ASN A 198 15.56 10.01 -18.05
C ASN A 198 16.23 8.67 -17.74
N ALA A 199 15.48 7.56 -17.70
CA ALA A 199 16.05 6.25 -17.42
C ALA A 199 17.07 5.86 -18.51
N PRO A 200 18.21 5.25 -18.14
CA PRO A 200 19.21 4.78 -19.09
C PRO A 200 18.80 3.52 -19.83
N ILE A 201 17.66 2.96 -19.49
CA ILE A 201 17.10 1.71 -20.01
C ILE A 201 15.78 1.96 -20.74
N ASN A 202 15.54 1.23 -21.82
CA ASN A 202 14.23 1.23 -22.49
C ASN A 202 13.25 0.36 -21.68
N THR A 203 12.40 1.03 -20.90
CA THR A 203 11.32 0.38 -20.12
C THR A 203 10.00 0.25 -20.90
N LYS A 204 10.08 0.18 -22.26
CA LYS A 204 8.88 0.04 -23.13
C LYS A 204 8.60 -1.41 -23.49
#